data_911960b6bb87f3b02999949e75b278ea
#
_entry.id   911960b6bb87f3b02999949e75b278ea
#
_cell.length_a   1.000
_cell.length_b   1.000
_cell.length_c   1.000
_cell.angle_alpha   90.00
_cell.angle_beta   90.00
_cell.angle_gamma   90.00
#
_symmetry.space_group_name_H-M   'P 1'
#
loop_
_entity.id
_entity.type
_entity.pdbx_description
1 polymer ?
#
loop_
_entity_poly.entity_id
_entity_poly.type
_entity_poly.pdbx_seq_one_letter_code
_entity_poly.pdbx_strand_id
1 'polypeptide(L)'
;SRGLGDVYKRQIEDTIHLLSYPDFTQQGTGITYQISPQSFYQVNPKQTEKLYSTALAFAGLTGNENVWDLYCGIGTISLFLSQKAKQVYGVEIVPQAIEDAKNNAKLNGITNAQFFVGKAEEVLPQFYENAKKTEKITDDTASTGCTDMLRPDVIVVDPPRKGCDEKCLDTMLAMSPERIVYV
;
A
#
# COMPACT_ATOMS: atom_id res chain seq x y z
N SER A 1 13.46 20.71 37.21
CA SER A 1 13.29 20.98 35.77
C SER A 1 13.24 19.67 35.03
N ARG A 2 12.06 19.22 34.63
CA ARG A 2 11.89 18.07 33.75
C ARG A 2 12.48 18.49 32.41
N GLY A 3 13.53 17.80 31.97
CA GLY A 3 14.21 18.12 30.73
C GLY A 3 13.31 17.91 29.51
N LEU A 4 13.51 18.69 28.45
CA LEU A 4 12.83 18.54 27.16
C LEU A 4 12.84 17.07 26.66
N GLY A 5 13.87 16.29 26.99
CA GLY A 5 14.00 14.90 26.63
C GLY A 5 12.90 13.99 27.22
N ASP A 6 12.43 14.28 28.43
CA ASP A 6 11.36 13.49 29.06
C ASP A 6 9.98 13.80 28.46
N VAL A 7 9.78 15.03 27.99
CA VAL A 7 8.55 15.42 27.28
C VAL A 7 8.50 14.75 25.90
N TYR A 8 9.63 14.69 25.20
CA TYR A 8 9.72 13.99 23.92
C TYR A 8 9.53 12.48 24.03
N LYS A 9 10.11 11.84 25.05
CA LYS A 9 9.90 10.42 25.34
C LYS A 9 8.43 10.10 25.65
N ARG A 10 7.77 10.91 26.48
CA ARG A 10 6.34 10.75 26.76
C ARG A 10 5.49 10.93 25.50
N GLN A 11 5.78 11.92 24.65
CA GLN A 11 5.05 12.09 23.40
C GLN A 11 5.24 10.91 22.43
N ILE A 12 6.40 10.27 22.45
CA ILE A 12 6.66 9.07 21.60
C ILE A 12 5.92 7.85 22.15
N GLU A 13 5.86 7.67 23.47
CA GLU A 13 5.13 6.56 24.09
C GLU A 13 3.61 6.73 24.02
N ASP A 14 3.10 7.97 24.08
CA ASP A 14 1.67 8.29 23.98
C ASP A 14 1.14 8.31 22.54
N THR A 15 2.01 8.22 21.52
CA THR A 15 1.63 8.35 20.11
C THR A 15 1.63 7.02 19.34
N ILE A 16 1.93 5.92 19.99
CA ILE A 16 1.73 4.59 19.41
C ILE A 16 0.25 4.24 19.60
N HIS A 17 -0.56 4.54 18.58
CA HIS A 17 -1.94 4.11 18.54
C HIS A 17 -2.05 2.81 17.76
N LEU A 18 -2.58 1.79 18.42
CA LEU A 18 -2.97 0.55 17.79
C LEU A 18 -4.43 0.67 17.36
N LEU A 19 -4.68 0.68 16.06
CA LEU A 19 -6.02 0.68 15.50
C LEU A 19 -6.33 -0.68 14.94
N SER A 20 -7.42 -1.26 15.41
CA SER A 20 -7.94 -2.52 14.90
C SER A 20 -9.20 -2.25 14.10
N TYR A 21 -9.19 -2.61 12.83
CA TYR A 21 -10.36 -2.55 11.97
C TYR A 21 -11.04 -3.92 11.95
N PRO A 22 -12.36 -3.97 12.12
CA PRO A 22 -13.08 -5.23 12.00
C PRO A 22 -12.93 -5.80 10.59
N ASP A 23 -12.72 -7.10 10.51
CA ASP A 23 -12.68 -7.81 9.24
C ASP A 23 -14.06 -7.79 8.57
N PHE A 24 -14.09 -7.61 7.25
CA PHE A 24 -15.29 -7.71 6.44
C PHE A 24 -15.86 -9.14 6.37
N THR A 25 -15.11 -10.14 6.76
CA THR A 25 -15.47 -11.56 6.60
C THR A 25 -16.26 -12.14 7.76
N GLN A 26 -16.91 -11.35 8.59
CA GLN A 26 -17.71 -11.82 9.75
C GLN A 26 -16.95 -12.57 10.85
N GLN A 27 -15.63 -12.67 10.80
CA GLN A 27 -14.85 -13.44 11.77
C GLN A 27 -14.06 -12.60 12.80
N GLY A 28 -14.20 -11.30 12.81
CA GLY A 28 -13.71 -10.43 13.89
C GLY A 28 -12.18 -10.28 13.98
N THR A 29 -11.43 -10.59 12.93
CA THR A 29 -9.99 -10.35 12.86
C THR A 29 -9.73 -9.02 12.16
N GLY A 30 -9.65 -7.94 12.91
CA GLY A 30 -9.28 -6.63 12.37
C GLY A 30 -7.78 -6.53 12.05
N ILE A 31 -7.41 -5.54 11.25
CA ILE A 31 -6.00 -5.18 11.03
C ILE A 31 -5.60 -4.16 12.10
N THR A 32 -4.47 -4.41 12.75
CA THR A 32 -3.89 -3.53 13.75
C THR A 32 -2.78 -2.71 13.12
N TYR A 33 -2.83 -1.39 13.27
CA TYR A 33 -1.80 -0.48 12.77
C TYR A 33 -1.03 0.16 13.92
N GLN A 34 0.28 0.13 13.82
CA GLN A 34 1.16 0.92 14.65
C GLN A 34 1.51 2.21 13.88
N ILE A 35 1.27 3.35 14.51
CA ILE A 35 1.44 4.66 13.89
C ILE A 35 2.56 5.38 14.61
N SER A 36 3.62 5.75 13.90
CA SER A 36 4.67 6.58 14.47
C SER A 36 4.23 8.07 14.51
N PRO A 37 4.80 8.87 15.42
CA PRO A 37 4.45 10.30 15.55
C PRO A 37 4.71 11.13 14.29
N GLN A 38 5.56 10.64 13.40
CA GLN A 38 5.99 11.31 12.17
C GLN A 38 5.16 10.89 10.96
N SER A 39 4.29 9.90 11.12
CA SER A 39 3.48 9.36 10.04
C SER A 39 2.11 10.03 10.00
N PHE A 40 1.67 10.37 8.79
CA PHE A 40 0.31 10.85 8.59
C PHE A 40 -0.68 9.69 8.79
N TYR A 41 -1.72 9.96 9.58
CA TYR A 41 -2.83 9.04 9.79
C TYR A 41 -4.17 9.78 9.76
N GLN A 42 -5.19 9.15 9.20
CA GLN A 42 -6.55 9.65 9.20
C GLN A 42 -7.11 9.66 10.63
N VAL A 43 -7.29 10.85 11.21
CA VAL A 43 -7.63 11.05 12.64
C VAL A 43 -9.06 10.63 13.03
N ASN A 44 -9.94 10.32 12.06
CA ASN A 44 -11.29 9.87 12.34
C ASN A 44 -11.49 8.38 11.96
N PRO A 45 -11.39 7.44 12.92
CA PRO A 45 -11.43 6.00 12.64
C PRO A 45 -12.71 5.54 11.92
N LYS A 46 -13.88 6.07 12.29
CA LYS A 46 -15.15 5.71 11.66
C LYS A 46 -15.23 6.15 10.20
N GLN A 47 -14.73 7.33 9.88
CA GLN A 47 -14.69 7.81 8.50
C GLN A 47 -13.64 7.05 7.69
N THR A 48 -12.51 6.73 8.29
CA THR A 48 -11.45 5.95 7.66
C THR A 48 -11.93 4.55 7.31
N GLU A 49 -12.63 3.88 8.21
CA GLU A 49 -13.23 2.57 7.95
C GLU A 49 -14.22 2.62 6.79
N LYS A 50 -15.09 3.63 6.75
CA LYS A 50 -16.03 3.82 5.64
C LYS A 50 -15.32 4.09 4.32
N LEU A 51 -14.29 4.93 4.34
CA LEU A 51 -13.48 5.26 3.16
C LEU A 51 -12.79 4.01 2.60
N TYR A 52 -12.12 3.24 3.45
CA TYR A 52 -11.41 2.03 3.02
C TYR A 52 -12.38 0.92 2.57
N SER A 53 -13.53 0.81 3.21
CA SER A 53 -14.61 -0.09 2.78
C SER A 53 -15.09 0.26 1.38
N THR A 54 -15.27 1.54 1.12
CA THR A 54 -15.70 2.04 -0.18
C THR A 54 -14.61 1.80 -1.25
N ALA A 55 -13.35 2.10 -0.91
CA ALA A 55 -12.22 1.83 -1.80
C ALA A 55 -12.12 0.33 -2.15
N LEU A 56 -12.26 -0.56 -1.16
CA LEU A 56 -12.28 -2.01 -1.36
C LEU A 56 -13.43 -2.45 -2.27
N ALA A 57 -14.63 -1.88 -2.07
CA ALA A 57 -15.79 -2.18 -2.91
C ALA A 57 -15.55 -1.75 -4.37
N PHE A 58 -14.97 -0.58 -4.60
CA PHE A 58 -14.63 -0.10 -5.95
C PHE A 58 -13.47 -0.88 -6.57
N ALA A 59 -12.53 -1.35 -5.78
CA ALA A 59 -11.45 -2.21 -6.25
C ALA A 59 -11.98 -3.55 -6.78
N GLY A 60 -13.13 -4.04 -6.28
CA GLY A 60 -13.82 -5.22 -6.78
C GLY A 60 -12.95 -6.48 -6.76
N LEU A 61 -12.17 -6.67 -5.70
CA LEU A 61 -11.18 -7.75 -5.59
C LEU A 61 -11.85 -9.12 -5.40
N THR A 62 -11.33 -10.11 -6.10
CA THR A 62 -11.79 -11.52 -6.05
C THR A 62 -10.78 -12.48 -5.42
N GLY A 63 -9.56 -12.00 -5.13
CA GLY A 63 -8.44 -12.79 -4.62
C GLY A 63 -7.38 -13.12 -5.68
N ASN A 64 -7.58 -12.68 -6.92
CA ASN A 64 -6.67 -12.96 -8.02
C ASN A 64 -5.88 -11.74 -8.50
N GLU A 65 -6.22 -10.55 -8.01
CA GLU A 65 -5.71 -9.30 -8.50
C GLU A 65 -4.37 -8.92 -7.88
N ASN A 66 -3.48 -8.36 -8.70
CA ASN A 66 -2.31 -7.60 -8.28
C ASN A 66 -2.71 -6.14 -8.13
N VAL A 67 -2.60 -5.62 -6.93
CA VAL A 67 -3.00 -4.26 -6.57
C VAL A 67 -1.76 -3.40 -6.33
N TRP A 68 -1.72 -2.23 -6.95
CA TRP A 68 -0.72 -1.21 -6.64
C TRP A 68 -1.38 -0.08 -5.86
N ASP A 69 -0.78 0.28 -4.73
CA ASP A 69 -1.18 1.39 -3.87
C ASP A 69 -0.11 2.47 -3.96
N LEU A 70 -0.44 3.54 -4.69
CA LEU A 70 0.46 4.65 -4.91
C LEU A 70 0.21 5.73 -3.86
N TYR A 71 1.26 6.23 -3.25
CA TYR A 71 1.23 7.09 -2.06
C TYR A 71 0.73 6.33 -0.81
N CYS A 72 1.22 5.10 -0.62
CA CYS A 72 0.67 4.18 0.37
C CYS A 72 0.92 4.60 1.85
N GLY A 73 1.76 5.60 2.10
CA GLY A 73 2.09 6.01 3.46
C GLY A 73 2.58 4.84 4.32
N ILE A 74 2.01 4.66 5.50
CA ILE A 74 2.30 3.55 6.42
C ILE A 74 1.58 2.25 6.05
N GLY A 75 1.03 2.17 4.83
CA GLY A 75 0.40 0.95 4.30
C GLY A 75 -1.02 0.70 4.77
N THR A 76 -1.75 1.69 5.28
CA THR A 76 -3.09 1.48 5.83
C THR A 76 -4.07 0.91 4.81
N ILE A 77 -4.17 1.52 3.64
CA ILE A 77 -5.02 1.02 2.54
C ILE A 77 -4.45 -0.28 1.98
N SER A 78 -3.13 -0.33 1.73
CA SER A 78 -2.45 -1.53 1.22
C SER A 78 -2.77 -2.78 2.02
N LEU A 79 -2.61 -2.71 3.35
CA LEU A 79 -2.85 -3.85 4.24
C LEU A 79 -4.34 -4.22 4.30
N PHE A 80 -5.21 -3.22 4.22
CA PHE A 80 -6.64 -3.45 4.18
C PHE A 80 -7.06 -4.20 2.90
N LEU A 81 -6.52 -3.80 1.75
CA LEU A 81 -6.77 -4.46 0.47
C LEU A 81 -6.14 -5.85 0.38
N SER A 82 -5.02 -6.09 1.08
CA SER A 82 -4.32 -7.38 1.06
C SER A 82 -5.18 -8.56 1.51
N GLN A 83 -6.23 -8.30 2.29
CA GLN A 83 -7.18 -9.32 2.74
C GLN A 83 -7.95 -9.96 1.58
N LYS A 84 -8.10 -9.26 0.45
CA LYS A 84 -8.85 -9.71 -0.71
C LYS A 84 -8.08 -9.63 -2.02
N ALA A 85 -6.82 -9.23 -2.00
CA ALA A 85 -5.94 -9.21 -3.15
C ALA A 85 -5.08 -10.47 -3.21
N LYS A 86 -4.64 -10.85 -4.40
CA LYS A 86 -3.58 -11.85 -4.58
C LYS A 86 -2.27 -11.31 -4.03
N GLN A 87 -1.90 -10.10 -4.44
CA GLN A 87 -0.68 -9.41 -4.04
C GLN A 87 -0.94 -7.90 -4.02
N VAL A 88 -0.35 -7.22 -3.04
CA VAL A 88 -0.36 -5.75 -2.96
C VAL A 88 1.06 -5.21 -3.02
N TYR A 89 1.24 -4.14 -3.79
CA TYR A 89 2.50 -3.41 -3.93
C TYR A 89 2.28 -1.95 -3.53
N GLY A 90 2.84 -1.55 -2.39
CA GLY A 90 2.76 -0.17 -1.90
C GLY A 90 3.99 0.64 -2.31
N VAL A 91 3.79 1.86 -2.78
CA VAL A 91 4.86 2.79 -3.14
C VAL A 91 4.69 4.10 -2.38
N GLU A 92 5.76 4.53 -1.72
CA GLU A 92 5.79 5.77 -0.95
C GLU A 92 7.20 6.38 -1.02
N ILE A 93 7.28 7.71 -1.11
CA ILE A 93 8.54 8.43 -1.22
C ILE A 93 9.26 8.54 0.13
N VAL A 94 8.53 8.48 1.24
CA VAL A 94 9.06 8.64 2.60
C VAL A 94 9.58 7.30 3.13
N PRO A 95 10.90 7.10 3.30
CA PRO A 95 11.47 5.82 3.72
C PRO A 95 10.92 5.34 5.07
N GLN A 96 10.72 6.25 6.04
CA GLN A 96 10.19 5.91 7.36
C GLN A 96 8.77 5.34 7.26
N ALA A 97 7.91 5.90 6.40
CA ALA A 97 6.57 5.39 6.21
C ALA A 97 6.58 3.97 5.63
N ILE A 98 7.51 3.65 4.74
CA ILE A 98 7.70 2.29 4.22
C ILE A 98 8.17 1.32 5.31
N GLU A 99 9.06 1.73 6.20
CA GLU A 99 9.45 0.88 7.34
C GLU A 99 8.25 0.63 8.27
N ASP A 100 7.44 1.64 8.55
CA ASP A 100 6.21 1.50 9.32
C ASP A 100 5.20 0.57 8.61
N ALA A 101 5.06 0.67 7.28
CA ALA A 101 4.21 -0.21 6.49
C ALA A 101 4.66 -1.68 6.57
N LYS A 102 5.97 -1.95 6.45
CA LYS A 102 6.54 -3.29 6.61
C LYS A 102 6.33 -3.84 8.02
N ASN A 103 6.51 -3.01 9.03
CA ASN A 103 6.28 -3.39 10.43
C ASN A 103 4.80 -3.71 10.67
N ASN A 104 3.88 -2.91 10.11
CA ASN A 104 2.45 -3.16 10.17
C ASN A 104 2.04 -4.45 9.46
N ALA A 105 2.61 -4.74 8.29
CA ALA A 105 2.41 -6.01 7.60
C ALA A 105 2.85 -7.19 8.48
N LYS A 106 4.04 -7.11 9.05
CA LYS A 106 4.59 -8.13 9.95
C LYS A 106 3.75 -8.32 11.21
N LEU A 107 3.28 -7.22 11.82
CA LEU A 107 2.43 -7.23 13.02
C LEU A 107 1.14 -8.02 12.78
N ASN A 108 0.59 -7.93 11.57
CA ASN A 108 -0.65 -8.62 11.18
C ASN A 108 -0.44 -9.98 10.50
N GLY A 109 0.80 -10.45 10.36
CA GLY A 109 1.11 -11.70 9.65
C GLY A 109 0.78 -11.65 8.15
N ILE A 110 0.72 -10.45 7.56
CA ILE A 110 0.41 -10.24 6.14
C ILE A 110 1.69 -10.51 5.32
N THR A 111 1.62 -11.48 4.42
CA THR A 111 2.75 -11.91 3.59
C THR A 111 2.59 -11.56 2.11
N ASN A 112 1.40 -11.17 1.69
CA ASN A 112 1.06 -10.79 0.33
C ASN A 112 1.06 -9.27 0.10
N ALA A 113 1.85 -8.52 0.87
CA ALA A 113 2.08 -7.09 0.68
C ALA A 113 3.59 -6.80 0.63
N GLN A 114 4.01 -6.03 -0.36
CA GLN A 114 5.39 -5.57 -0.54
C GLN A 114 5.41 -4.05 -0.64
N PHE A 115 6.47 -3.42 -0.13
CA PHE A 115 6.56 -1.98 -0.04
C PHE A 115 7.89 -1.46 -0.58
N PHE A 116 7.82 -0.40 -1.39
CA PHE A 116 8.95 0.20 -2.10
C PHE A 116 9.07 1.69 -1.78
N VAL A 117 10.29 2.12 -1.50
CA VAL A 117 10.61 3.55 -1.35
C VAL A 117 10.88 4.13 -2.73
N GLY A 118 10.18 5.19 -3.08
CA GLY A 118 10.42 5.91 -4.33
C GLY A 118 9.18 6.64 -4.83
N LYS A 119 9.33 7.29 -5.96
CA LYS A 119 8.21 7.91 -6.66
C LYS A 119 7.49 6.87 -7.50
N ALA A 120 6.16 6.93 -7.52
CA ALA A 120 5.33 5.99 -8.25
C ALA A 120 5.72 5.91 -9.74
N GLU A 121 5.93 7.08 -10.36
CA GLU A 121 6.31 7.21 -11.76
C GLU A 121 7.73 6.69 -12.09
N GLU A 122 8.52 6.38 -11.09
CA GLU A 122 9.85 5.78 -11.26
C GLU A 122 9.82 4.28 -10.92
N VAL A 123 9.17 3.91 -9.82
CA VAL A 123 9.13 2.54 -9.31
C VAL A 123 8.33 1.61 -10.23
N LEU A 124 7.13 2.02 -10.66
CA LEU A 124 6.29 1.18 -11.51
C LEU A 124 6.95 0.80 -12.84
N PRO A 125 7.46 1.75 -13.65
CA PRO A 125 8.11 1.42 -14.91
C PRO A 125 9.33 0.54 -14.74
N GLN A 126 10.16 0.82 -13.72
CA GLN A 126 11.36 0.02 -13.45
C GLN A 126 11.02 -1.42 -13.08
N PHE A 127 9.99 -1.61 -12.26
CA PHE A 127 9.52 -2.93 -11.86
C PHE A 127 9.04 -3.73 -13.07
N TYR A 128 8.29 -3.10 -13.95
CA TYR A 128 7.77 -3.69 -15.17
C TYR A 128 8.87 -4.01 -16.20
N GLU A 129 9.84 -3.10 -16.36
CA GLU A 129 10.99 -3.34 -17.25
C GLU A 129 11.93 -4.45 -16.76
N ASN A 130 12.14 -4.52 -15.46
CA ASN A 130 12.94 -5.58 -14.87
C ASN A 130 12.26 -6.97 -15.05
N ALA A 131 10.94 -7.03 -14.91
CA ALA A 131 10.19 -8.24 -15.17
C ALA A 131 10.34 -8.71 -16.62
N LYS A 132 10.21 -7.80 -17.60
CA LYS A 132 10.43 -8.10 -19.03
C LYS A 132 11.84 -8.59 -19.34
N LYS A 133 12.87 -8.07 -18.65
CA LYS A 133 14.25 -8.51 -18.83
C LYS A 133 14.46 -9.92 -18.30
N THR A 134 13.83 -10.27 -17.20
CA THR A 134 13.91 -11.60 -16.59
C THR A 134 13.27 -12.67 -17.51
N GLU A 135 12.17 -12.36 -18.19
CA GLU A 135 11.55 -13.26 -19.15
C GLU A 135 12.43 -13.58 -20.35
N LYS A 136 13.16 -12.58 -20.87
CA LYS A 136 14.06 -12.78 -22.03
C LYS A 136 15.28 -13.66 -21.73
N ILE A 137 15.63 -13.85 -20.47
CA ILE A 137 16.77 -14.68 -20.03
C ILE A 137 16.35 -16.16 -19.88
N THR A 138 15.04 -16.43 -19.73
CA THR A 138 14.50 -17.79 -19.52
C THR A 138 13.88 -18.41 -20.78
N ASP A 139 14.17 -17.88 -21.96
CA ASP A 139 13.63 -18.33 -23.25
C ASP A 139 14.30 -19.64 -23.71
N ASP A 140 14.04 -20.70 -22.98
CA ASP A 140 13.97 -22.09 -23.47
C ASP A 140 12.99 -22.85 -22.56
N THR A 141 11.80 -23.11 -23.09
CA THR A 141 10.69 -23.84 -22.46
C THR A 141 9.78 -23.09 -21.50
N ALA A 142 8.67 -22.57 -22.03
CA ALA A 142 7.37 -22.43 -21.36
C ALA A 142 7.32 -21.61 -20.06
N SER A 143 7.32 -20.29 -20.15
CA SER A 143 6.66 -19.49 -19.12
C SER A 143 6.12 -18.16 -19.64
N THR A 144 4.93 -18.22 -20.20
CA THR A 144 4.09 -17.05 -20.54
C THR A 144 3.54 -16.34 -19.27
N GLY A 145 4.11 -16.59 -18.12
CA GLY A 145 3.48 -16.29 -16.83
C GLY A 145 4.13 -15.25 -15.93
N CYS A 146 5.35 -14.79 -16.18
CA CYS A 146 6.04 -13.99 -15.15
C CYS A 146 5.75 -12.48 -15.24
N THR A 147 5.58 -11.90 -16.42
CA THR A 147 5.25 -10.47 -16.57
C THR A 147 3.81 -10.16 -16.29
N ASP A 148 2.87 -11.05 -16.58
CA ASP A 148 1.47 -10.91 -16.20
C ASP A 148 1.29 -10.97 -14.67
N MET A 149 2.20 -11.63 -13.95
CA MET A 149 2.14 -11.69 -12.49
C MET A 149 2.42 -10.36 -11.79
N LEU A 150 3.04 -9.41 -12.45
CA LEU A 150 3.47 -8.14 -11.87
C LEU A 150 2.67 -6.94 -12.39
N ARG A 151 1.93 -7.12 -13.50
CA ARG A 151 1.08 -6.07 -14.06
C ARG A 151 -0.03 -5.72 -13.06
N PRO A 152 -0.29 -4.42 -12.83
CA PRO A 152 -1.40 -4.02 -11.99
C PRO A 152 -2.74 -4.39 -12.64
N ASP A 153 -3.57 -5.15 -11.93
CA ASP A 153 -4.98 -5.31 -12.28
C ASP A 153 -5.79 -4.11 -11.76
N VAL A 154 -5.41 -3.64 -10.55
CA VAL A 154 -6.01 -2.49 -9.91
C VAL A 154 -4.93 -1.54 -9.40
N ILE A 155 -5.10 -0.25 -9.65
CA ILE A 155 -4.29 0.81 -9.03
C ILE A 155 -5.18 1.59 -8.07
N VAL A 156 -4.75 1.70 -6.82
CA VAL A 156 -5.34 2.59 -5.82
C VAL A 156 -4.41 3.77 -5.63
N VAL A 157 -4.95 4.96 -5.54
CA VAL A 157 -4.17 6.18 -5.40
C VAL A 157 -4.83 7.13 -4.41
N ASP A 158 -4.08 7.48 -3.35
CA ASP A 158 -4.46 8.50 -2.35
C ASP A 158 -3.40 9.62 -2.35
N PRO A 159 -3.44 10.52 -3.34
CA PRO A 159 -2.39 11.51 -3.53
C PRO A 159 -2.53 12.66 -2.54
N PRO A 160 -1.46 13.46 -2.34
CA PRO A 160 -1.55 14.68 -1.57
C PRO A 160 -2.54 15.67 -2.19
N ARG A 161 -2.93 16.72 -1.44
CA ARG A 161 -3.95 17.71 -1.86
C ARG A 161 -3.73 18.34 -3.24
N LYS A 162 -2.49 18.40 -3.72
CA LYS A 162 -2.17 18.88 -5.08
C LYS A 162 -2.53 17.88 -6.19
N GLY A 163 -2.94 16.66 -5.83
CA GLY A 163 -3.22 15.59 -6.77
C GLY A 163 -1.96 14.85 -7.24
N CYS A 164 -2.14 13.93 -8.19
CA CYS A 164 -1.05 13.27 -8.91
C CYS A 164 -0.41 14.24 -9.89
N ASP A 165 0.90 14.15 -10.07
CA ASP A 165 1.53 14.84 -11.20
C ASP A 165 1.25 14.14 -12.54
N GLU A 166 1.51 14.87 -13.64
CA GLU A 166 1.23 14.39 -15.00
C GLU A 166 1.98 13.08 -15.30
N LYS A 167 3.22 12.97 -14.87
CA LYS A 167 4.05 11.78 -15.09
C LYS A 167 3.50 10.55 -14.37
N CYS A 168 2.94 10.72 -13.17
CA CYS A 168 2.29 9.66 -12.44
C CYS A 168 1.01 9.20 -13.17
N LEU A 169 0.19 10.15 -13.67
CA LEU A 169 -1.02 9.85 -14.45
C LEU A 169 -0.67 9.08 -15.72
N ASP A 170 0.32 9.55 -16.48
CA ASP A 170 0.78 8.88 -17.70
C ASP A 170 1.27 7.46 -17.40
N THR A 171 1.97 7.27 -16.30
CA THR A 171 2.44 5.96 -15.85
C THR A 171 1.27 5.02 -15.54
N MET A 172 0.27 5.48 -14.81
CA MET A 172 -0.92 4.67 -14.51
C MET A 172 -1.66 4.26 -15.78
N LEU A 173 -1.82 5.18 -16.73
CA LEU A 173 -2.43 4.90 -18.03
C LEU A 173 -1.61 3.91 -18.86
N ALA A 174 -0.29 4.06 -18.89
CA ALA A 174 0.61 3.16 -19.63
C ALA A 174 0.58 1.73 -19.06
N MET A 175 0.34 1.56 -17.75
CA MET A 175 0.17 0.25 -17.13
C MET A 175 -1.15 -0.43 -17.50
N SER A 176 -2.13 0.32 -18.00
CA SER A 176 -3.43 -0.19 -18.45
C SER A 176 -4.11 -1.13 -17.43
N PRO A 177 -4.30 -0.72 -16.17
CA PRO A 177 -5.01 -1.54 -15.20
C PRO A 177 -6.49 -1.69 -15.60
N GLU A 178 -7.15 -2.71 -15.08
CA GLU A 178 -8.60 -2.85 -15.27
C GLU A 178 -9.37 -1.73 -14.55
N ARG A 179 -8.84 -1.28 -13.40
CA ARG A 179 -9.47 -0.26 -12.55
C ARG A 179 -8.44 0.65 -11.91
N ILE A 180 -8.82 1.92 -11.79
CA ILE A 180 -8.12 2.91 -10.97
C ILE A 180 -9.11 3.41 -9.91
N VAL A 181 -8.76 3.29 -8.64
CA VAL A 181 -9.53 3.79 -7.51
C VAL A 181 -8.81 5.01 -6.95
N TYR A 182 -9.45 6.16 -7.07
CA TYR A 182 -8.97 7.42 -6.51
C TYR A 182 -9.66 7.65 -5.16
N VAL A 183 -8.86 7.81 -4.09
CA VAL A 183 -9.34 7.96 -2.70
C VAL A 183 -9.30 9.42 -2.27
#